data_0ac6a9d2cb2f9708aa4ffdd871f13eb7
#
_entry.id   0ac6a9d2cb2f9708aa4ffdd871f13eb7
#
_cell.length_a   1.000
_cell.length_b   1.000
_cell.length_c   1.000
_cell.angle_alpha   90.00
_cell.angle_beta   90.00
_cell.angle_gamma   90.00
#
_symmetry.space_group_name_H-M   'P 1'
#
loop_
_entity.id
_entity.type
_entity.pdbx_description
1 polymer ?
#
loop_
_entity_poly.entity_id
_entity_poly.type
_entity_poly.pdbx_seq_one_letter_code
_entity_poly.pdbx_strand_id
1 'polypeptide(L)'
;MAIAGDPDILTDFIVPPNVTDVNGDFFTFTGTRALLGGFPTVFKVTKASLVEFPALNGQSVSYAVLEFPAGTTNPPHTHPHASELLFLTQGTLQVGFVDTTNKLFNKTLQVGDVFEFPKGLVHFQYNDDVKFPAIAISTFGSANARTVLLPNTLFTTGIDDNVLAKSFKTDIATIKAPKVGLAPQP
;
A
#
# COMPACT_ATOMS: atom_id res chain seq x y z
N MET A 1 16.68 10.71 -18.31
CA MET A 1 16.92 9.61 -17.35
C MET A 1 15.86 9.76 -16.27
N ALA A 2 14.98 8.81 -16.05
CA ALA A 2 14.02 8.84 -14.93
C ALA A 2 14.80 8.49 -13.66
N ILE A 3 14.86 9.41 -12.69
CA ILE A 3 15.44 9.13 -11.37
C ILE A 3 14.34 8.38 -10.58
N ALA A 4 14.60 7.14 -10.20
CA ALA A 4 13.75 6.39 -9.29
C ALA A 4 14.24 6.67 -7.86
N GLY A 5 13.33 7.09 -6.99
CA GLY A 5 13.64 7.40 -5.59
C GLY A 5 13.44 8.88 -5.24
N ASP A 6 13.70 9.22 -4.00
CA ASP A 6 13.67 10.59 -3.50
C ASP A 6 14.92 11.36 -3.95
N PRO A 7 14.91 12.71 -3.99
CA PRO A 7 16.09 13.49 -4.25
C PRO A 7 17.20 13.23 -3.22
N ASP A 8 18.45 13.21 -3.69
CA ASP A 8 19.62 13.08 -2.81
C ASP A 8 19.68 14.25 -1.81
N ILE A 9 20.14 13.96 -0.60
CA ILE A 9 20.37 14.94 0.45
C ILE A 9 21.87 15.25 0.55
N LEU A 10 22.20 16.48 1.02
CA LEU A 10 23.60 16.95 1.16
C LEU A 10 24.17 16.70 2.57
N THR A 11 23.39 16.07 3.45
CA THR A 11 23.75 15.74 4.84
C THR A 11 23.49 14.25 5.05
N ASP A 12 24.01 13.67 6.13
CA ASP A 12 23.80 12.25 6.45
C ASP A 12 22.33 11.93 6.72
N PHE A 13 21.59 12.88 7.31
CA PHE A 13 20.16 12.78 7.58
C PHE A 13 19.54 14.17 7.71
N ILE A 14 18.21 14.26 7.61
CA ILE A 14 17.43 15.49 7.77
C ILE A 14 16.68 15.44 9.10
N VAL A 15 16.89 16.47 9.94
CA VAL A 15 16.19 16.64 11.21
C VAL A 15 15.05 17.64 11.04
N PRO A 16 13.81 17.30 11.43
CA PRO A 16 12.71 18.26 11.44
C PRO A 16 12.99 19.44 12.41
N PRO A 17 12.55 20.67 12.08
CA PRO A 17 12.86 21.86 12.89
C PRO A 17 12.42 21.80 14.35
N ASN A 18 11.45 20.97 14.66
CA ASN A 18 10.90 20.78 16.02
C ASN A 18 11.63 19.71 16.84
N VAL A 19 12.64 19.04 16.28
CA VAL A 19 13.46 18.03 16.96
C VAL A 19 14.75 18.70 17.42
N THR A 20 14.96 18.80 18.72
CA THR A 20 16.12 19.48 19.34
C THR A 20 17.19 18.53 19.86
N ASP A 21 16.82 17.27 20.12
CA ASP A 21 17.74 16.23 20.59
C ASP A 21 17.67 15.04 19.63
N VAL A 22 18.78 14.76 18.96
CA VAL A 22 18.93 13.66 18.00
C VAL A 22 19.73 12.56 18.66
N ASN A 23 19.05 11.47 18.98
CA ASN A 23 19.63 10.29 19.59
C ASN A 23 19.08 9.02 18.93
N GLY A 24 19.33 7.84 19.49
CA GLY A 24 18.86 6.56 18.94
C GLY A 24 17.34 6.46 18.81
N ASP A 25 16.58 7.16 19.64
CA ASP A 25 15.10 7.14 19.57
C ASP A 25 14.59 7.83 18.29
N PHE A 26 15.26 8.91 17.84
CA PHE A 26 14.93 9.55 16.56
C PHE A 26 15.02 8.56 15.38
N PHE A 27 15.96 7.62 15.42
CA PHE A 27 16.15 6.60 14.39
C PHE A 27 15.41 5.29 14.68
N THR A 28 14.51 5.26 15.66
CA THR A 28 13.78 4.05 16.06
C THR A 28 12.29 4.21 15.86
N PHE A 29 11.70 3.44 14.94
CA PHE A 29 10.25 3.37 14.76
C PHE A 29 9.65 2.28 15.64
N THR A 30 8.79 2.67 16.58
CA THR A 30 8.14 1.76 17.52
C THR A 30 6.68 1.44 17.18
N GLY A 31 6.13 2.06 16.12
CA GLY A 31 4.72 1.90 15.74
C GLY A 31 4.33 0.46 15.40
N THR A 32 5.27 -0.37 14.93
CA THR A 32 5.04 -1.79 14.65
C THR A 32 4.85 -2.64 15.92
N ARG A 33 5.14 -2.13 17.12
CA ARG A 33 4.82 -2.83 18.38
C ARG A 33 3.31 -3.08 18.56
N ALA A 34 2.47 -2.28 17.89
CA ALA A 34 1.01 -2.49 17.88
C ALA A 34 0.60 -3.85 17.27
N LEU A 35 1.45 -4.47 16.43
CA LEU A 35 1.22 -5.80 15.87
C LEU A 35 1.21 -6.89 16.95
N LEU A 36 1.82 -6.65 18.12
CA LEU A 36 1.84 -7.58 19.25
C LEU A 36 0.51 -7.61 20.01
N GLY A 37 -0.40 -6.69 19.75
CA GLY A 37 -1.70 -6.54 20.44
C GLY A 37 -2.82 -7.44 19.95
N GLY A 38 -2.56 -8.32 18.98
CA GLY A 38 -3.52 -9.23 18.37
C GLY A 38 -3.80 -8.96 16.91
N PHE A 39 -4.34 -9.96 16.22
CA PHE A 39 -4.58 -9.88 14.77
C PHE A 39 -5.85 -9.04 14.48
N PRO A 40 -5.85 -8.18 13.48
CA PRO A 40 -7.01 -7.36 13.14
C PRO A 40 -8.16 -8.21 12.56
N THR A 41 -9.38 -7.67 12.58
CA THR A 41 -10.56 -8.30 11.98
C THR A 41 -10.78 -7.88 10.51
N VAL A 42 -10.11 -6.84 10.05
CA VAL A 42 -10.13 -6.33 8.69
C VAL A 42 -8.70 -6.15 8.18
N PHE A 43 -8.51 -6.10 6.88
CA PHE A 43 -7.20 -5.79 6.31
C PHE A 43 -6.63 -4.51 6.91
N LYS A 44 -5.37 -4.58 7.34
CA LYS A 44 -4.69 -3.46 7.99
C LYS A 44 -3.26 -3.29 7.48
N VAL A 45 -2.85 -2.05 7.32
CA VAL A 45 -1.48 -1.67 6.99
C VAL A 45 -0.90 -0.82 8.11
N THR A 46 0.22 -1.25 8.68
CA THR A 46 1.02 -0.46 9.62
C THR A 46 2.24 0.08 8.88
N LYS A 47 2.28 1.39 8.67
CA LYS A 47 3.31 2.07 7.87
C LYS A 47 4.40 2.67 8.74
N ALA A 48 5.63 2.62 8.22
CA ALA A 48 6.77 3.44 8.62
C ALA A 48 7.23 4.21 7.38
N SER A 49 6.55 5.29 7.05
CA SER A 49 6.89 6.23 5.98
C SER A 49 7.36 7.55 6.55
N LEU A 50 7.75 8.49 5.72
CA LEU A 50 8.16 9.83 6.14
C LEU A 50 7.18 10.49 7.14
N VAL A 51 5.87 10.20 7.04
CA VAL A 51 4.84 10.80 7.90
C VAL A 51 4.90 10.22 9.31
N GLU A 52 5.03 8.92 9.43
CA GLU A 52 5.06 8.20 10.72
C GLU A 52 6.47 8.13 11.30
N PHE A 53 7.50 8.20 10.45
CA PHE A 53 8.91 8.05 10.82
C PHE A 53 9.78 9.10 10.12
N PRO A 54 9.88 10.33 10.67
CA PRO A 54 10.58 11.45 10.04
C PRO A 54 12.07 11.22 9.73
N ALA A 55 12.74 10.30 10.41
CA ALA A 55 14.12 9.93 10.12
C ALA A 55 14.32 9.39 8.69
N LEU A 56 13.24 8.96 8.02
CA LEU A 56 13.29 8.49 6.63
C LEU A 56 13.38 9.63 5.60
N ASN A 57 13.30 10.90 6.02
CA ASN A 57 13.37 12.03 5.09
C ASN A 57 14.67 12.01 4.27
N GLY A 58 14.53 11.91 2.94
CA GLY A 58 15.65 11.82 2.01
C GLY A 58 16.37 10.47 1.95
N GLN A 59 15.90 9.44 2.67
CA GLN A 59 16.57 8.14 2.71
C GLN A 59 16.09 7.16 1.62
N SER A 60 15.14 7.57 0.77
CA SER A 60 14.61 6.78 -0.37
C SER A 60 14.13 5.39 0.01
N VAL A 61 13.65 5.22 1.23
CA VAL A 61 13.09 3.95 1.73
C VAL A 61 11.91 4.19 2.64
N SER A 62 10.91 3.32 2.58
CA SER A 62 9.86 3.19 3.57
C SER A 62 9.44 1.73 3.70
N TYR A 63 8.66 1.43 4.74
CA TYR A 63 8.34 0.09 5.17
C TYR A 63 6.87 0.00 5.57
N ALA A 64 6.24 -1.13 5.33
CA ALA A 64 4.90 -1.42 5.80
C ALA A 64 4.76 -2.89 6.21
N VAL A 65 3.96 -3.14 7.24
CA VAL A 65 3.47 -4.49 7.56
C VAL A 65 2.01 -4.56 7.15
N LEU A 66 1.69 -5.59 6.39
CA LEU A 66 0.35 -5.85 5.86
C LEU A 66 -0.20 -7.09 6.56
N GLU A 67 -1.33 -6.91 7.24
CA GLU A 67 -2.04 -7.96 7.97
C GLU A 67 -3.35 -8.28 7.23
N PHE A 68 -3.45 -9.50 6.74
CA PHE A 68 -4.60 -9.98 5.99
C PHE A 68 -5.38 -11.03 6.80
N PRO A 69 -6.46 -10.69 7.51
CA PRO A 69 -7.41 -11.69 7.98
C PRO A 69 -7.88 -12.62 6.84
N ALA A 70 -8.41 -13.78 7.21
CA ALA A 70 -8.98 -14.73 6.26
C ALA A 70 -9.99 -14.05 5.33
N GLY A 71 -9.88 -14.29 4.01
CA GLY A 71 -10.80 -13.76 3.00
C GLY A 71 -10.67 -12.25 2.73
N THR A 72 -9.62 -11.57 3.20
CA THR A 72 -9.47 -10.12 3.01
C THR A 72 -8.52 -9.75 1.88
N THR A 73 -8.71 -8.54 1.33
CA THR A 73 -7.93 -8.03 0.20
C THR A 73 -7.36 -6.64 0.50
N ASN A 74 -6.16 -6.37 0.00
CA ASN A 74 -5.73 -5.03 -0.35
C ASN A 74 -6.18 -4.78 -1.79
N PRO A 75 -7.18 -3.91 -2.00
CA PRO A 75 -7.82 -3.75 -3.31
C PRO A 75 -6.86 -3.22 -4.37
N PRO A 76 -7.22 -3.28 -5.66
CA PRO A 76 -6.42 -2.73 -6.73
C PRO A 76 -5.99 -1.29 -6.44
N HIS A 77 -4.66 -1.05 -6.46
CA HIS A 77 -4.05 0.23 -6.13
C HIS A 77 -2.72 0.41 -6.87
N THR A 78 -2.12 1.58 -6.72
CA THR A 78 -0.80 1.88 -7.28
C THR A 78 0.02 2.74 -6.31
N HIS A 79 1.34 2.60 -6.40
CA HIS A 79 2.31 3.45 -5.74
C HIS A 79 3.02 4.35 -6.77
N PRO A 80 2.58 5.62 -6.94
CA PRO A 80 3.11 6.47 -8.01
C PRO A 80 4.58 6.88 -7.80
N HIS A 81 5.09 6.85 -6.56
CA HIS A 81 6.44 7.33 -6.25
C HIS A 81 7.49 6.22 -6.14
N ALA A 82 7.08 4.94 -5.97
CA ALA A 82 8.02 3.85 -5.75
C ALA A 82 7.53 2.53 -6.35
N SER A 83 8.46 1.60 -6.61
CA SER A 83 8.18 0.17 -6.65
C SER A 83 7.97 -0.37 -5.23
N GLU A 84 7.30 -1.50 -5.12
CA GLU A 84 7.09 -2.23 -3.86
C GLU A 84 7.76 -3.60 -3.96
N LEU A 85 8.52 -3.96 -2.93
CA LEU A 85 9.05 -5.30 -2.76
C LEU A 85 8.36 -5.94 -1.56
N LEU A 86 7.52 -6.95 -1.80
CA LEU A 86 6.72 -7.65 -0.79
C LEU A 86 7.37 -8.99 -0.42
N PHE A 87 7.53 -9.24 0.85
CA PHE A 87 8.01 -10.49 1.44
C PHE A 87 6.91 -11.13 2.28
N LEU A 88 6.48 -12.35 1.95
CA LEU A 88 5.47 -13.08 2.69
C LEU A 88 6.09 -13.80 3.88
N THR A 89 5.65 -13.47 5.10
CA THR A 89 6.17 -14.03 6.36
C THR A 89 5.24 -15.05 7.00
N GLN A 90 3.93 -15.00 6.67
CA GLN A 90 2.94 -15.94 7.23
C GLN A 90 1.80 -16.18 6.23
N GLY A 91 1.30 -17.40 6.20
CA GLY A 91 0.14 -17.81 5.39
C GLY A 91 0.46 -17.99 3.91
N THR A 92 -0.56 -17.84 3.08
CA THR A 92 -0.48 -17.78 1.62
C THR A 92 -1.11 -16.48 1.13
N LEU A 93 -0.68 -15.95 0.00
CA LEU A 93 -1.19 -14.69 -0.53
C LEU A 93 -1.22 -14.71 -2.04
N GLN A 94 -2.38 -14.47 -2.64
CA GLN A 94 -2.47 -14.18 -4.07
C GLN A 94 -2.05 -12.74 -4.31
N VAL A 95 -1.12 -12.55 -5.23
CA VAL A 95 -0.63 -11.23 -5.63
C VAL A 95 -0.65 -11.10 -7.14
N GLY A 96 -0.75 -9.87 -7.63
CA GLY A 96 -0.65 -9.63 -9.06
C GLY A 96 -0.59 -8.16 -9.43
N PHE A 97 -0.04 -7.87 -10.60
CA PHE A 97 -0.06 -6.55 -11.22
C PHE A 97 -0.43 -6.63 -12.69
N VAL A 98 -0.90 -5.51 -13.23
CA VAL A 98 -1.25 -5.38 -14.65
C VAL A 98 -0.29 -4.40 -15.30
N ASP A 99 0.34 -4.79 -16.42
CA ASP A 99 1.23 -3.92 -17.17
C ASP A 99 0.49 -2.96 -18.12
N THR A 100 1.22 -2.09 -18.80
CA THR A 100 0.66 -1.11 -19.74
C THR A 100 0.09 -1.74 -21.02
N THR A 101 0.31 -3.03 -21.25
CA THR A 101 -0.29 -3.81 -22.35
C THR A 101 -1.56 -4.56 -21.93
N ASN A 102 -2.03 -4.31 -20.71
CA ASN A 102 -3.16 -4.99 -20.05
C ASN A 102 -2.91 -6.49 -19.79
N LYS A 103 -1.65 -6.90 -19.67
CA LYS A 103 -1.29 -8.26 -19.28
C LYS A 103 -1.23 -8.37 -17.76
N LEU A 104 -1.93 -9.36 -17.22
CA LEU A 104 -1.89 -9.71 -15.79
C LEU A 104 -0.71 -10.65 -15.51
N PHE A 105 0.09 -10.30 -14.52
CA PHE A 105 1.12 -11.14 -13.91
C PHE A 105 0.71 -11.43 -12.48
N ASN A 106 0.38 -12.67 -12.17
CA ASN A 106 -0.09 -13.07 -10.85
C ASN A 106 0.58 -14.36 -10.36
N LYS A 107 0.61 -14.50 -9.04
CA LYS A 107 1.19 -15.64 -8.33
C LYS A 107 0.51 -15.84 -6.98
N THR A 108 0.34 -17.09 -6.55
CA THR A 108 0.11 -17.42 -5.14
C THR A 108 1.46 -17.62 -4.46
N LEU A 109 1.75 -16.77 -3.50
CA LEU A 109 2.99 -16.80 -2.72
C LEU A 109 2.86 -17.76 -1.54
N GLN A 110 4.00 -18.34 -1.16
CA GLN A 110 4.20 -19.11 0.05
C GLN A 110 5.16 -18.36 0.97
N VAL A 111 5.17 -18.71 2.25
CA VAL A 111 6.12 -18.15 3.23
C VAL A 111 7.56 -18.26 2.72
N GLY A 112 8.27 -17.15 2.74
CA GLY A 112 9.64 -17.03 2.23
C GLY A 112 9.73 -16.45 0.81
N ASP A 113 8.61 -16.37 0.06
CA ASP A 113 8.61 -15.77 -1.26
C ASP A 113 8.70 -14.23 -1.18
N VAL A 114 9.37 -13.67 -2.18
CA VAL A 114 9.44 -12.22 -2.43
C VAL A 114 8.83 -11.93 -3.79
N PHE A 115 7.98 -10.92 -3.88
CA PHE A 115 7.35 -10.47 -5.11
C PHE A 115 7.56 -8.98 -5.33
N GLU A 116 7.87 -8.57 -6.55
CA GLU A 116 8.09 -7.17 -6.92
C GLU A 116 6.88 -6.63 -7.68
N PHE A 117 6.39 -5.44 -7.26
CA PHE A 117 5.39 -4.66 -7.98
C PHE A 117 6.07 -3.44 -8.61
N PRO A 118 6.12 -3.35 -9.96
CA PRO A 118 6.76 -2.24 -10.63
C PRO A 118 6.08 -0.90 -10.33
N LYS A 119 6.88 0.15 -10.23
CA LYS A 119 6.44 1.51 -9.91
C LYS A 119 5.27 1.96 -10.79
N GLY A 120 4.20 2.41 -10.14
CA GLY A 120 3.03 3.02 -10.77
C GLY A 120 2.07 2.03 -11.43
N LEU A 121 2.39 0.75 -11.53
CA LEU A 121 1.47 -0.25 -12.08
C LEU A 121 0.37 -0.62 -11.07
N VAL A 122 -0.83 -0.88 -11.59
CA VAL A 122 -1.95 -1.34 -10.78
C VAL A 122 -1.69 -2.75 -10.30
N HIS A 123 -1.81 -2.95 -9.00
CA HIS A 123 -1.56 -4.24 -8.36
C HIS A 123 -2.51 -4.48 -7.19
N PHE A 124 -2.56 -5.72 -6.71
CA PHE A 124 -3.43 -6.15 -5.62
C PHE A 124 -2.78 -7.28 -4.82
N GLN A 125 -3.24 -7.46 -3.58
CA GLN A 125 -2.96 -8.63 -2.76
C GLN A 125 -4.27 -9.16 -2.17
N TYR A 126 -4.41 -10.48 -2.11
CA TYR A 126 -5.63 -11.14 -1.64
C TYR A 126 -5.29 -12.41 -0.85
N ASN A 127 -5.74 -12.47 0.40
CA ASN A 127 -5.73 -13.70 1.18
C ASN A 127 -7.02 -14.45 0.90
N ASP A 128 -6.97 -15.47 0.03
CA ASP A 128 -8.11 -16.32 -0.33
C ASP A 128 -8.36 -17.47 0.65
N ASP A 129 -7.47 -17.67 1.62
CA ASP A 129 -7.70 -18.63 2.68
C ASP A 129 -8.89 -18.19 3.56
N VAL A 130 -9.84 -19.09 3.77
CA VAL A 130 -11.05 -18.79 4.54
C VAL A 130 -10.91 -19.00 6.05
N LYS A 131 -9.73 -19.46 6.51
CA LYS A 131 -9.46 -19.82 7.91
C LYS A 131 -8.24 -19.15 8.49
N PHE A 132 -7.17 -19.01 7.70
CA PHE A 132 -5.88 -18.58 8.20
C PHE A 132 -5.52 -17.18 7.70
N PRO A 133 -4.95 -16.37 8.58
CA PRO A 133 -4.46 -15.05 8.19
C PRO A 133 -3.12 -15.14 7.44
N ALA A 134 -2.81 -14.08 6.70
CA ALA A 134 -1.51 -13.89 6.10
C ALA A 134 -0.85 -12.59 6.60
N ILE A 135 0.47 -12.57 6.67
CA ILE A 135 1.28 -11.38 7.00
C ILE A 135 2.35 -11.23 5.95
N ALA A 136 2.45 -10.04 5.41
CA ALA A 136 3.52 -9.65 4.50
C ALA A 136 4.22 -8.38 4.98
N ILE A 137 5.46 -8.24 4.58
CA ILE A 137 6.29 -7.05 4.78
C ILE A 137 6.55 -6.44 3.42
N SER A 138 6.26 -5.15 3.26
CA SER A 138 6.56 -4.40 2.05
C SER A 138 7.61 -3.33 2.31
N THR A 139 8.55 -3.19 1.38
CA THR A 139 9.51 -2.09 1.34
C THR A 139 9.35 -1.32 0.03
N PHE A 140 9.61 -0.02 0.09
CA PHE A 140 9.40 0.89 -1.04
C PHE A 140 10.66 1.71 -1.31
N GLY A 141 10.98 1.94 -2.57
CA GLY A 141 12.10 2.77 -3.00
C GLY A 141 11.82 4.29 -2.92
N SER A 142 11.13 4.73 -1.87
CA SER A 142 10.86 6.13 -1.53
C SER A 142 10.48 6.23 -0.06
N ALA A 143 10.86 7.31 0.62
CA ALA A 143 10.37 7.59 1.97
C ALA A 143 8.84 7.80 2.03
N ASN A 144 8.21 8.09 0.89
CA ASN A 144 6.76 8.21 0.76
C ASN A 144 6.28 7.72 -0.62
N ALA A 145 6.03 6.42 -0.73
CA ALA A 145 5.58 5.77 -1.96
C ALA A 145 4.23 6.29 -2.47
N ARG A 146 3.42 6.90 -1.58
CA ARG A 146 2.01 7.23 -1.80
C ARG A 146 1.19 5.97 -2.14
N THR A 147 -0.13 6.09 -2.05
CA THR A 147 -1.06 5.02 -2.43
C THR A 147 -2.28 5.63 -3.07
N VAL A 148 -2.65 5.14 -4.26
CA VAL A 148 -3.88 5.49 -4.97
C VAL A 148 -4.75 4.24 -5.01
N LEU A 149 -5.74 4.15 -4.14
CA LEU A 149 -6.73 3.06 -4.13
C LEU A 149 -7.73 3.29 -5.26
N LEU A 150 -7.75 2.43 -6.27
CA LEU A 150 -8.60 2.63 -7.45
C LEU A 150 -10.09 2.67 -7.13
N PRO A 151 -10.64 1.76 -6.29
CA PRO A 151 -12.06 1.84 -5.92
C PRO A 151 -12.41 3.18 -5.28
N ASN A 152 -11.63 3.65 -4.30
CA ASN A 152 -11.88 4.93 -3.64
C ASN A 152 -11.71 6.11 -4.60
N THR A 153 -10.64 6.11 -5.39
CA THR A 153 -10.38 7.19 -6.36
C THR A 153 -11.52 7.34 -7.36
N LEU A 154 -12.08 6.23 -7.83
CA LEU A 154 -13.15 6.25 -8.83
C LEU A 154 -14.52 6.56 -8.21
N PHE A 155 -14.82 6.04 -7.03
CA PHE A 155 -16.19 6.03 -6.51
C PHE A 155 -16.44 6.92 -5.30
N THR A 156 -15.40 7.49 -4.64
CA THR A 156 -15.60 8.35 -3.45
C THR A 156 -15.15 9.80 -3.64
N THR A 157 -14.63 10.17 -4.81
CA THR A 157 -14.07 11.52 -5.07
C THR A 157 -15.04 12.52 -5.72
N GLY A 158 -16.27 12.11 -5.96
CA GLY A 158 -17.27 12.99 -6.59
C GLY A 158 -17.21 13.03 -8.13
N ILE A 159 -16.52 12.10 -8.78
CA ILE A 159 -16.59 11.94 -10.25
C ILE A 159 -18.06 11.72 -10.64
N ASP A 160 -18.53 12.47 -11.66
CA ASP A 160 -19.91 12.44 -12.14
C ASP A 160 -20.34 11.03 -12.58
N ASP A 161 -21.56 10.64 -12.21
CA ASP A 161 -22.09 9.29 -12.47
C ASP A 161 -22.18 8.97 -13.97
N ASN A 162 -22.47 9.97 -14.82
CA ASN A 162 -22.52 9.76 -16.27
C ASN A 162 -21.13 9.54 -16.86
N VAL A 163 -20.09 10.20 -16.32
CA VAL A 163 -18.70 9.97 -16.73
C VAL A 163 -18.33 8.53 -16.45
N LEU A 164 -18.59 8.05 -15.24
CA LEU A 164 -18.28 6.66 -14.83
C LEU A 164 -19.13 5.66 -15.63
N ALA A 165 -20.44 5.87 -15.75
CA ALA A 165 -21.32 4.97 -16.50
C ALA A 165 -20.89 4.80 -17.96
N LYS A 166 -20.54 5.89 -18.63
CA LYS A 166 -20.00 5.84 -20.01
C LYS A 166 -18.65 5.14 -20.08
N SER A 167 -17.74 5.41 -19.13
CA SER A 167 -16.41 4.82 -19.09
C SER A 167 -16.45 3.30 -18.85
N PHE A 168 -17.33 2.85 -17.98
CA PHE A 168 -17.52 1.42 -17.67
C PHE A 168 -18.54 0.72 -18.57
N LYS A 169 -19.14 1.46 -19.54
CA LYS A 169 -20.15 0.93 -20.47
C LYS A 169 -21.33 0.29 -19.74
N THR A 170 -21.82 0.98 -18.71
CA THR A 170 -22.93 0.52 -17.84
C THR A 170 -23.92 1.66 -17.58
N ASP A 171 -24.90 1.44 -16.71
CA ASP A 171 -25.88 2.42 -16.29
C ASP A 171 -25.51 3.09 -14.96
N ILE A 172 -26.20 4.21 -14.65
CA ILE A 172 -25.99 5.00 -13.43
C ILE A 172 -26.33 4.22 -12.16
N ALA A 173 -27.32 3.32 -12.19
CA ALA A 173 -27.72 2.54 -11.02
C ALA A 173 -26.58 1.61 -10.60
N THR A 174 -25.94 0.95 -11.56
CA THR A 174 -24.75 0.12 -11.35
C THR A 174 -23.59 0.92 -10.76
N ILE A 175 -23.35 2.16 -11.22
CA ILE A 175 -22.29 3.03 -10.67
C ILE A 175 -22.59 3.47 -9.23
N LYS A 176 -23.86 3.68 -8.86
CA LYS A 176 -24.21 4.08 -7.50
C LYS A 176 -23.95 2.99 -6.46
N ALA A 177 -24.03 1.72 -6.81
CA ALA A 177 -23.83 0.61 -5.87
C ALA A 177 -22.42 0.64 -5.22
N PRO A 178 -21.29 0.70 -5.97
CA PRO A 178 -19.97 0.84 -5.35
C PRO A 178 -19.79 2.17 -4.60
N LYS A 179 -20.41 3.28 -5.04
CA LYS A 179 -20.37 4.55 -4.29
C LYS A 179 -20.99 4.42 -2.89
N VAL A 180 -22.12 3.71 -2.78
CA VAL A 180 -22.76 3.43 -1.48
C VAL A 180 -21.93 2.47 -0.65
N GLY A 181 -21.41 1.39 -1.25
CA GLY A 181 -20.61 0.39 -0.53
C GLY A 181 -19.28 0.90 0.00
N LEU A 182 -18.70 1.92 -0.65
CA LEU A 182 -17.41 2.53 -0.26
C LEU A 182 -17.59 3.81 0.59
N ALA A 183 -18.82 4.27 0.79
CA ALA A 183 -19.08 5.43 1.65
C ALA A 183 -18.66 5.10 3.10
N PRO A 184 -18.10 6.08 3.84
CA PRO A 184 -17.82 5.91 5.26
C PRO A 184 -19.08 5.45 5.98
N GLN A 185 -18.98 4.38 6.75
CA GLN A 185 -20.08 3.97 7.61
C GLN A 185 -20.21 4.97 8.76
N PRO A 186 -21.43 5.36 9.18
CA PRO A 186 -21.67 6.31 10.25
C PRO A 186 -21.16 5.84 11.61
#